data_9feae606e714c1cdc8c1f9573a1d8220
#
_entry.id   9feae606e714c1cdc8c1f9573a1d8220
#
_cell.length_a   1.000
_cell.length_b   1.000
_cell.length_c   1.000
_cell.angle_alpha   90.00
_cell.angle_beta   90.00
_cell.angle_gamma   90.00
#
_symmetry.space_group_name_H-M   'P 1'
#
loop_
_entity.id
_entity.type
_entity.pdbx_description
1 polymer ?
#
loop_
_entity_poly.entity_id
_entity_poly.type
_entity_poly.pdbx_seq_one_letter_code
_entity_poly.pdbx_strand_id
1 'polypeptide(L)'
;MIAVFDLDGTVLDSSHRALINEQGGINIEEWRTHTREQILNDSELPLAQYMRDCIKNPSVRVWICTSRNLSRADYDLLDNLGIRGADLILSRDRNDNREDVPYKIAKIRGKLNLPSVRKRERVFFDDRADIRHAMARLGFVCPAPQFWGLYHSA
;
A
#
# COMPACT_ATOMS: atom_id res chain seq x y z
N MET A 1 -5.89 -15.81 -4.88
CA MET A 1 -5.32 -15.03 -3.76
C MET A 1 -5.44 -13.55 -4.05
N ILE A 2 -5.69 -12.78 -3.02
CA ILE A 2 -5.66 -11.32 -3.09
C ILE A 2 -4.44 -10.86 -2.30
N ALA A 3 -3.55 -10.10 -2.94
CA ALA A 3 -2.38 -9.52 -2.29
C ALA A 3 -2.55 -8.00 -2.24
N VAL A 4 -2.58 -7.44 -1.05
CA VAL A 4 -2.73 -6.00 -0.83
C VAL A 4 -1.42 -5.42 -0.35
N PHE A 5 -0.98 -4.34 -0.98
CA PHE A 5 0.29 -3.68 -0.68
C PHE A 5 0.04 -2.23 -0.26
N ASP A 6 0.59 -1.85 0.89
CA ASP A 6 0.84 -0.46 1.23
C ASP A 6 1.98 0.08 0.36
N LEU A 7 2.10 1.38 0.21
CA LEU A 7 3.18 2.00 -0.56
C LEU A 7 4.35 2.41 0.33
N ASP A 8 4.16 3.42 1.16
CA ASP A 8 5.27 4.03 1.92
C ASP A 8 5.81 3.11 3.00
N GLY A 9 7.12 2.82 2.95
CA GLY A 9 7.77 1.92 3.89
C GLY A 9 7.55 0.43 3.57
N THR A 10 6.77 0.10 2.56
CA THR A 10 6.45 -1.27 2.15
C THR A 10 7.06 -1.59 0.79
N VAL A 11 6.62 -0.92 -0.26
CA VAL A 11 7.19 -1.07 -1.62
C VAL A 11 7.92 0.18 -2.10
N LEU A 12 7.69 1.32 -1.46
CA LEU A 12 8.33 2.60 -1.77
C LEU A 12 9.14 3.13 -0.59
N ASP A 13 10.34 3.59 -0.87
CA ASP A 13 11.14 4.39 0.05
C ASP A 13 10.94 5.86 -0.28
N SER A 14 10.19 6.54 0.56
CA SER A 14 9.94 7.98 0.51
C SER A 14 10.55 8.70 1.71
N SER A 15 11.50 8.08 2.38
CA SER A 15 12.13 8.61 3.60
C SER A 15 12.81 9.96 3.40
N HIS A 16 13.27 10.26 2.18
CA HIS A 16 13.90 11.55 1.84
C HIS A 16 12.95 12.73 2.01
N ARG A 17 11.64 12.51 2.08
CA ARG A 17 10.61 13.54 2.17
C ARG A 17 9.52 13.27 3.21
N ALA A 18 9.56 12.12 3.86
CA ALA A 18 8.54 11.74 4.83
C ALA A 18 8.74 12.46 6.15
N LEU A 19 7.72 13.18 6.60
CA LEU A 19 7.65 13.73 7.94
C LEU A 19 6.69 12.89 8.75
N ILE A 20 7.25 12.15 9.69
CA ILE A 20 6.50 11.24 10.55
C ILE A 20 6.07 12.01 11.79
N ASN A 21 4.77 11.95 12.16
CA ASN A 21 4.27 12.57 13.36
C ASN A 21 4.70 11.79 14.62
N GLU A 22 4.43 12.32 15.82
CA GLU A 22 4.82 11.71 17.10
C GLU A 22 4.27 10.30 17.30
N GLN A 23 3.15 9.97 16.65
CA GLN A 23 2.51 8.65 16.71
C GLN A 23 3.05 7.69 15.65
N GLY A 24 4.05 8.08 14.85
CA GLY A 24 4.59 7.27 13.78
C GLY A 24 3.80 7.32 12.46
N GLY A 25 2.74 8.12 12.40
CA GLY A 25 1.96 8.33 11.18
C GLY A 25 2.52 9.45 10.30
N ILE A 26 2.01 9.54 9.06
CA ILE A 26 2.42 10.56 8.10
C ILE A 26 1.68 11.87 8.39
N ASN A 27 2.38 13.01 8.31
CA ASN A 27 1.74 14.31 8.33
C ASN A 27 1.05 14.56 6.99
N ILE A 28 -0.27 14.45 6.95
CA ILE A 28 -1.06 14.49 5.72
C ILE A 28 -0.94 15.85 5.01
N GLU A 29 -0.94 16.94 5.75
CA GLU A 29 -0.86 18.29 5.15
C GLU A 29 0.47 18.49 4.43
N GLU A 30 1.58 18.15 5.06
CA GLU A 30 2.90 18.26 4.43
C GLU A 30 3.05 17.30 3.26
N TRP A 31 2.47 16.10 3.38
CA TRP A 31 2.46 15.13 2.30
C TRP A 31 1.80 15.68 1.03
N ARG A 32 0.74 16.48 1.20
CA ARG A 32 0.02 17.13 0.08
C ARG A 32 0.79 18.27 -0.56
N THR A 33 1.83 18.79 0.10
CA THR A 33 2.63 19.92 -0.42
C THR A 33 3.87 19.47 -1.18
N HIS A 34 4.15 18.17 -1.27
CA HIS A 34 5.31 17.67 -1.99
C HIS A 34 5.22 17.94 -3.49
N THR A 35 6.35 18.36 -4.07
CA THR A 35 6.46 18.65 -5.49
C THR A 35 6.50 17.35 -6.32
N ARG A 36 6.22 17.49 -7.62
CA ARG A 36 6.37 16.38 -8.57
C ARG A 36 7.77 15.77 -8.53
N GLU A 37 8.82 16.61 -8.49
CA GLU A 37 10.19 16.13 -8.43
C GLU A 37 10.47 15.30 -7.18
N GLN A 38 9.99 15.75 -6.02
CA GLN A 38 10.13 15.01 -4.77
C GLN A 38 9.44 13.64 -4.85
N ILE A 39 8.24 13.58 -5.41
CA ILE A 39 7.49 12.33 -5.57
C ILE A 39 8.22 11.36 -6.50
N LEU A 40 8.67 11.84 -7.66
CA LEU A 40 9.35 10.99 -8.64
C LEU A 40 10.71 10.48 -8.17
N ASN A 41 11.29 11.05 -7.12
CA ASN A 41 12.53 10.60 -6.50
C ASN A 41 12.32 9.50 -5.46
N ASP A 42 11.10 9.11 -5.15
CA ASP A 42 10.87 7.93 -4.32
C ASP A 42 11.47 6.70 -5.01
N SER A 43 12.15 5.86 -4.25
CA SER A 43 12.77 4.64 -4.77
C SER A 43 12.00 3.40 -4.35
N GLU A 44 12.23 2.29 -5.05
CA GLU A 44 11.57 1.04 -4.69
C GLU A 44 12.29 0.35 -3.53
N LEU A 45 11.49 -0.34 -2.70
CA LEU A 45 11.97 -1.27 -1.69
C LEU A 45 11.96 -2.71 -2.26
N PRO A 46 12.69 -3.65 -1.64
CA PRO A 46 12.80 -5.01 -2.18
C PRO A 46 11.48 -5.72 -2.46
N LEU A 47 10.43 -5.47 -1.67
CA LEU A 47 9.12 -6.10 -1.86
C LEU A 47 8.45 -5.69 -3.18
N ALA A 48 8.86 -4.60 -3.79
CA ALA A 48 8.30 -4.15 -5.08
C ALA A 48 8.47 -5.20 -6.18
N GLN A 49 9.55 -5.99 -6.16
CA GLN A 49 9.74 -7.04 -7.15
C GLN A 49 8.69 -8.14 -7.00
N TYR A 50 8.39 -8.56 -5.78
CA TYR A 50 7.32 -9.52 -5.55
C TYR A 50 5.96 -8.96 -6.01
N MET A 51 5.70 -7.69 -5.75
CA MET A 51 4.48 -7.04 -6.22
C MET A 51 4.37 -7.08 -7.75
N ARG A 52 5.44 -6.76 -8.48
CA ARG A 52 5.46 -6.87 -9.95
C ARG A 52 5.17 -8.29 -10.42
N ASP A 53 5.76 -9.28 -9.76
CA ASP A 53 5.52 -10.68 -10.08
C ASP A 53 4.05 -11.07 -9.87
N CYS A 54 3.46 -10.60 -8.78
CA CYS A 54 2.03 -10.79 -8.50
C CYS A 54 1.14 -10.15 -9.58
N ILE A 55 1.46 -8.93 -10.01
CA ILE A 55 0.71 -8.24 -11.08
C ILE A 55 0.70 -9.06 -12.37
N LYS A 56 1.80 -9.72 -12.68
CA LYS A 56 1.92 -10.56 -13.88
C LYS A 56 1.25 -11.92 -13.75
N ASN A 57 0.89 -12.33 -12.54
CA ASN A 57 0.31 -13.63 -12.27
C ASN A 57 -1.23 -13.57 -12.36
N PRO A 58 -1.85 -14.22 -13.35
CA PRO A 58 -3.31 -14.15 -13.53
C PRO A 58 -4.11 -14.79 -12.39
N SER A 59 -3.46 -15.60 -11.54
CA SER A 59 -4.09 -16.23 -10.37
C SER A 59 -4.12 -15.33 -9.14
N VAL A 60 -3.48 -14.16 -9.20
CA VAL A 60 -3.38 -13.22 -8.08
C VAL A 60 -4.05 -11.90 -8.44
N ARG A 61 -4.92 -11.43 -7.57
CA ARG A 61 -5.44 -10.06 -7.61
C ARG A 61 -4.54 -9.18 -6.75
N VAL A 62 -4.10 -8.07 -7.29
CA VAL A 62 -3.21 -7.14 -6.59
C VAL A 62 -3.97 -5.84 -6.31
N TRP A 63 -3.98 -5.44 -5.04
CA TRP A 63 -4.53 -4.17 -4.63
C TRP A 63 -3.42 -3.30 -4.02
N ILE A 64 -3.52 -2.01 -4.22
CA ILE A 64 -2.77 -1.01 -3.47
C ILE A 64 -3.73 -0.41 -2.46
N CYS A 65 -3.30 -0.31 -1.20
CA CYS A 65 -4.02 0.41 -0.14
C CYS A 65 -3.05 1.40 0.51
N THR A 66 -3.19 2.66 0.18
CA THR A 66 -2.25 3.71 0.59
C THR A 66 -2.97 4.83 1.34
N SER A 67 -2.27 5.41 2.31
CA SER A 67 -2.71 6.64 2.98
C SER A 67 -2.46 7.89 2.16
N ARG A 68 -1.76 7.77 1.01
CA ARG A 68 -1.58 8.92 0.10
C ARG A 68 -2.90 9.32 -0.55
N ASN A 69 -3.05 10.61 -0.78
CA ASN A 69 -3.95 11.14 -1.78
C ASN A 69 -3.17 11.16 -3.10
N LEU A 70 -3.45 10.22 -4.00
CA LEU A 70 -2.64 10.02 -5.19
C LEU A 70 -2.86 11.15 -6.21
N SER A 71 -1.77 11.82 -6.56
CA SER A 71 -1.70 12.82 -7.62
C SER A 71 -1.24 12.17 -8.93
N ARG A 72 -1.25 12.94 -10.02
CA ARG A 72 -0.70 12.50 -11.30
C ARG A 72 0.77 12.06 -11.17
N ALA A 73 1.56 12.80 -10.38
CA ALA A 73 2.96 12.46 -10.14
C ALA A 73 3.10 11.08 -9.48
N ASP A 74 2.22 10.75 -8.54
CA ASP A 74 2.19 9.43 -7.90
C ASP A 74 1.89 8.33 -8.92
N TYR A 75 0.91 8.52 -9.79
CA TYR A 75 0.60 7.54 -10.85
C TYR A 75 1.76 7.38 -11.83
N ASP A 76 2.42 8.46 -12.18
CA ASP A 76 3.61 8.41 -13.05
C ASP A 76 4.74 7.62 -12.38
N LEU A 77 4.93 7.79 -11.07
CA LEU A 77 5.88 6.98 -10.30
C LEU A 77 5.53 5.50 -10.34
N LEU A 78 4.25 5.15 -10.13
CA LEU A 78 3.81 3.76 -10.19
C LEU A 78 4.05 3.16 -11.58
N ASP A 79 3.82 3.94 -12.65
CA ASP A 79 4.13 3.53 -14.02
C ASP A 79 5.63 3.29 -14.20
N ASN A 80 6.46 4.20 -13.75
CA ASN A 80 7.92 4.10 -13.87
C ASN A 80 8.46 2.85 -13.16
N LEU A 81 7.83 2.45 -12.07
CA LEU A 81 8.24 1.27 -11.29
C LEU A 81 7.55 -0.03 -11.72
N GLY A 82 6.62 0.04 -12.68
CA GLY A 82 5.93 -1.14 -13.18
C GLY A 82 4.89 -1.73 -12.22
N ILE A 83 4.32 -0.92 -11.33
CA ILE A 83 3.34 -1.38 -10.33
C ILE A 83 1.96 -0.74 -10.47
N ARG A 84 1.75 0.10 -11.46
CA ARG A 84 0.43 0.71 -11.71
C ARG A 84 -0.61 -0.31 -12.18
N GLY A 85 -0.21 -1.45 -12.71
CA GLY A 85 -1.10 -2.50 -13.19
C GLY A 85 -1.87 -3.26 -12.11
N ALA A 86 -1.91 -2.76 -10.87
CA ALA A 86 -2.73 -3.34 -9.82
C ALA A 86 -4.21 -3.30 -10.22
N ASP A 87 -4.96 -4.34 -9.81
CA ASP A 87 -6.38 -4.49 -10.16
C ASP A 87 -7.26 -3.44 -9.47
N LEU A 88 -6.85 -2.96 -8.31
CA LEU A 88 -7.57 -1.97 -7.52
C LEU A 88 -6.57 -1.08 -6.77
N ILE A 89 -6.83 0.22 -6.79
CA ILE A 89 -6.03 1.20 -6.05
C ILE A 89 -6.95 1.93 -5.08
N LEU A 90 -6.74 1.69 -3.80
CA LEU A 90 -7.46 2.35 -2.72
C LEU A 90 -6.56 3.46 -2.16
N SER A 91 -6.94 4.69 -2.43
CA SER A 91 -6.19 5.86 -2.01
C SER A 91 -7.05 6.78 -1.14
N ARG A 92 -6.39 7.67 -0.42
CA ARG A 92 -7.06 8.64 0.43
C ARG A 92 -7.76 9.70 -0.42
N ASP A 93 -9.01 9.98 -0.12
CA ASP A 93 -9.74 11.07 -0.73
C ASP A 93 -9.20 12.40 -0.22
N ARG A 94 -9.28 13.44 -1.05
CA ARG A 94 -8.68 14.75 -0.79
C ARG A 94 -9.07 15.36 0.55
N ASN A 95 -10.30 15.15 1.00
CA ASN A 95 -10.83 15.72 2.24
C ASN A 95 -10.85 14.72 3.40
N ASP A 96 -10.28 13.53 3.22
CA ASP A 96 -10.24 12.50 4.24
C ASP A 96 -9.00 12.70 5.12
N ASN A 97 -9.20 13.13 6.35
CA ASN A 97 -8.14 13.38 7.33
C ASN A 97 -8.12 12.35 8.46
N ARG A 98 -8.80 11.21 8.30
CA ARG A 98 -8.78 10.15 9.31
C ARG A 98 -7.36 9.63 9.50
N GLU A 99 -7.05 9.18 10.73
CA GLU A 99 -5.81 8.44 11.00
C GLU A 99 -5.72 7.19 10.12
N ASP A 100 -4.51 6.69 9.91
CA ASP A 100 -4.24 5.61 8.95
C ASP A 100 -5.02 4.34 9.24
N VAL A 101 -5.12 3.92 10.51
CA VAL A 101 -5.81 2.67 10.86
C VAL A 101 -7.30 2.75 10.52
N PRO A 102 -8.10 3.71 11.06
CA PRO A 102 -9.51 3.78 10.71
C PRO A 102 -9.76 4.04 9.23
N TYR A 103 -8.89 4.80 8.57
CA TYR A 103 -8.97 5.04 7.14
C TYR A 103 -8.83 3.73 6.34
N LYS A 104 -7.78 2.97 6.60
CA LYS A 104 -7.51 1.71 5.86
C LYS A 104 -8.58 0.66 6.14
N ILE A 105 -9.03 0.55 7.40
CA ILE A 105 -10.14 -0.36 7.75
C ILE A 105 -11.38 -0.04 6.91
N ALA A 106 -11.77 1.23 6.82
CA ALA A 106 -12.95 1.64 6.07
C ALA A 106 -12.82 1.30 4.58
N LYS A 107 -11.65 1.59 3.97
CA LYS A 107 -11.40 1.30 2.56
C LYS A 107 -11.46 -0.21 2.26
N ILE A 108 -10.82 -1.02 3.07
CA ILE A 108 -10.77 -2.47 2.89
C ILE A 108 -12.15 -3.10 3.14
N ARG A 109 -12.82 -2.70 4.24
CA ARG A 109 -14.13 -3.24 4.61
C ARG A 109 -15.16 -3.06 3.51
N GLY A 110 -15.12 -1.94 2.81
CA GLY A 110 -15.99 -1.66 1.67
C GLY A 110 -15.85 -2.65 0.50
N LYS A 111 -14.76 -3.42 0.45
CA LYS A 111 -14.47 -4.37 -0.64
C LYS A 111 -14.64 -5.83 -0.24
N LEU A 112 -14.68 -6.16 1.05
CA LEU A 112 -14.65 -7.54 1.52
C LEU A 112 -15.92 -8.33 1.20
N ASN A 113 -17.05 -7.67 1.01
CA ASN A 113 -18.33 -8.32 0.72
C ASN A 113 -18.59 -8.56 -0.76
N LEU A 114 -17.68 -8.14 -1.64
CA LEU A 114 -17.83 -8.41 -3.06
C LEU A 114 -17.75 -9.91 -3.34
N PRO A 115 -18.63 -10.47 -4.21
CA PRO A 115 -18.60 -11.90 -4.51
C PRO A 115 -17.23 -12.41 -4.98
N SER A 116 -16.48 -11.59 -5.72
CA SER A 116 -15.13 -11.91 -6.21
C SER A 116 -14.08 -11.95 -5.11
N VAL A 117 -14.38 -11.45 -3.90
CA VAL A 117 -13.42 -11.29 -2.80
C VAL A 117 -13.71 -12.22 -1.63
N ARG A 118 -15.00 -12.48 -1.34
CA ARG A 118 -15.51 -13.04 -0.10
C ARG A 118 -14.82 -14.30 0.40
N LYS A 119 -14.46 -15.22 -0.47
CA LYS A 119 -13.89 -16.53 -0.10
C LYS A 119 -12.42 -16.71 -0.49
N ARG A 120 -11.75 -15.66 -0.93
CA ARG A 120 -10.36 -15.77 -1.37
C ARG A 120 -9.38 -15.66 -0.21
N GLU A 121 -8.29 -16.41 -0.30
CA GLU A 121 -7.13 -16.18 0.54
C GLU A 121 -6.62 -14.76 0.29
N ARG A 122 -6.18 -14.10 1.37
CA ARG A 122 -5.76 -12.70 1.29
C ARG A 122 -4.57 -12.42 2.19
N VAL A 123 -3.62 -11.69 1.64
CA VAL A 123 -2.42 -11.26 2.34
C VAL A 123 -2.31 -9.73 2.28
N PHE A 124 -1.87 -9.10 3.36
CA PHE A 124 -1.72 -7.66 3.46
C PHE A 124 -0.30 -7.32 3.91
N PHE A 125 0.41 -6.56 3.09
CA PHE A 125 1.76 -6.09 3.39
C PHE A 125 1.70 -4.63 3.81
N ASP A 126 2.05 -4.36 5.06
CA ASP A 126 2.13 -3.01 5.62
C ASP A 126 3.23 -2.99 6.67
N ASP A 127 4.08 -1.98 6.65
CA ASP A 127 5.20 -1.86 7.59
C ASP A 127 4.77 -1.51 9.02
N ARG A 128 3.57 -1.00 9.21
CA ARG A 128 3.03 -0.65 10.53
C ARG A 128 2.36 -1.84 11.21
N ALA A 129 2.80 -2.12 12.44
CA ALA A 129 2.24 -3.22 13.22
C ALA A 129 0.76 -3.02 13.56
N ASP A 130 0.33 -1.78 13.86
CA ASP A 130 -1.08 -1.48 14.16
C ASP A 130 -2.00 -1.74 12.96
N ILE A 131 -1.55 -1.44 11.76
CA ILE A 131 -2.28 -1.77 10.52
C ILE A 131 -2.36 -3.29 10.34
N ARG A 132 -1.24 -4.00 10.50
CA ARG A 132 -1.23 -5.47 10.38
C ARG A 132 -2.19 -6.12 11.37
N HIS A 133 -2.23 -5.66 12.62
CA HIS A 133 -3.17 -6.18 13.61
C HIS A 133 -4.63 -5.94 13.19
N ALA A 134 -4.94 -4.76 12.70
CA ALA A 134 -6.28 -4.43 12.24
C ALA A 134 -6.71 -5.30 11.05
N MET A 135 -5.81 -5.51 10.08
CA MET A 135 -6.10 -6.31 8.89
C MET A 135 -6.20 -7.80 9.20
N ALA A 136 -5.43 -8.29 10.16
CA ALA A 136 -5.56 -9.68 10.62
C ALA A 136 -6.96 -9.97 11.16
N ARG A 137 -7.59 -9.02 11.84
CA ARG A 137 -8.98 -9.12 12.31
C ARG A 137 -9.99 -9.18 11.16
N LEU A 138 -9.62 -8.70 9.99
CA LEU A 138 -10.45 -8.76 8.79
C LEU A 138 -10.15 -9.99 7.92
N GLY A 139 -9.36 -10.93 8.44
CA GLY A 139 -9.09 -12.21 7.78
C GLY A 139 -7.87 -12.21 6.86
N PHE A 140 -7.02 -11.18 6.93
CA PHE A 140 -5.77 -11.16 6.17
C PHE A 140 -4.65 -11.87 6.91
N VAL A 141 -3.82 -12.60 6.17
CA VAL A 141 -2.48 -12.97 6.63
C VAL A 141 -1.59 -11.73 6.48
N CYS A 142 -0.90 -11.34 7.54
CA CYS A 142 -0.11 -10.11 7.57
C CYS A 142 1.33 -10.41 7.98
N PRO A 143 2.20 -10.77 7.01
CA PRO A 143 3.61 -11.06 7.31
C PRO A 143 4.32 -9.82 7.86
N ALA A 144 5.11 -10.00 8.93
CA ALA A 144 5.93 -8.93 9.45
C ALA A 144 7.10 -8.62 8.49
N PRO A 145 7.61 -7.38 8.45
CA PRO A 145 8.65 -6.97 7.49
C PRO A 145 9.90 -7.85 7.48
N GLN A 146 10.30 -8.40 8.62
CA GLN A 146 11.47 -9.28 8.70
C GLN A 146 11.32 -10.58 7.88
N PHE A 147 10.10 -10.97 7.53
CA PHE A 147 9.82 -12.17 6.74
C PHE A 147 9.60 -11.88 5.25
N TRP A 148 9.61 -10.62 4.83
CA TRP A 148 9.31 -10.29 3.44
C TRP A 148 10.34 -10.83 2.45
N GLY A 149 11.55 -11.13 2.90
CA GLY A 149 12.55 -11.77 2.07
C GLY A 149 12.11 -13.13 1.51
N LEU A 150 11.17 -13.81 2.17
CA LEU A 150 10.61 -15.07 1.69
C LEU A 150 9.72 -14.90 0.43
N TYR A 151 9.34 -13.69 0.13
CA TYR A 151 8.50 -13.34 -1.03
C TYR A 151 9.32 -12.84 -2.22
N HIS A 152 10.65 -12.88 -2.15
CA HIS A 152 11.48 -12.59 -3.30
C HIS A 152 11.44 -13.76 -4.28
N SER A 153 11.21 -13.47 -5.55
CA SER A 153 11.45 -14.44 -6.62
C SER A 153 12.95 -14.69 -6.70
N ALA A 154 13.33 -15.94 -6.65
CA ALA A 154 14.72 -16.34 -6.86
C ALA A 154 15.19 -15.99 -8.27
#